data_335ebe405bfdc1e50546061b94ce4c1a
#
_entry.id   335ebe405bfdc1e50546061b94ce4c1a
#
_cell.length_a   1.000
_cell.length_b   1.000
_cell.length_c   1.000
_cell.angle_alpha   90.00
_cell.angle_beta   90.00
_cell.angle_gamma   90.00
#
_symmetry.space_group_name_H-M   'P 1'
#
loop_
_entity.id
_entity.type
_entity.pdbx_description
1 polymer ?
#
loop_
_entity_poly.entity_id
_entity_poly.type
_entity_poly.pdbx_seq_one_letter_code
_entity_poly.pdbx_strand_id
1 'polypeptide(L)'
;MRSWLPDEVGGCFWFGVDDANTAVFVPMYCSITQVPESYRQGKADMYTLDWECAFWVNNWVANQAYHRYSQMIGDIRKVQGAIEDNFAKQQSVIEAEATSLLTTDRDAAIRLLTNYSVNAGQDATARYKKLGEYLFVKYLDGNIKKEENGKFKRNEHGTPASPTFAGYTQEYYDMLIKGPNGGDRLKVEEPVWLDAKDKN
;
A
#
# COMPACT_ATOMS: atom_id res chain seq x y z
N MET A 1 12.49 -5.19 -22.55
CA MET A 1 13.62 -6.14 -22.68
C MET A 1 14.93 -5.37 -22.77
N ARG A 2 15.98 -5.89 -22.13
CA ARG A 2 17.34 -5.32 -22.15
C ARG A 2 18.17 -6.14 -23.11
N SER A 3 18.31 -5.66 -24.34
CA SER A 3 18.91 -6.37 -25.46
C SER A 3 20.44 -6.67 -25.35
N TRP A 4 21.07 -6.08 -24.31
CA TRP A 4 22.49 -6.33 -24.01
C TRP A 4 22.72 -7.49 -23.03
N LEU A 5 21.65 -8.09 -22.51
CA LEU A 5 21.67 -9.28 -21.65
C LEU A 5 21.22 -10.51 -22.46
N PRO A 6 21.63 -11.72 -22.04
CA PRO A 6 21.07 -12.95 -22.59
C PRO A 6 19.53 -12.97 -22.47
N ASP A 7 18.86 -13.62 -23.40
CA ASP A 7 17.41 -13.64 -23.52
C ASP A 7 16.73 -14.09 -22.21
N GLU A 8 17.28 -15.09 -21.53
CA GLU A 8 16.78 -15.62 -20.27
C GLU A 8 16.79 -14.59 -19.13
N VAL A 9 17.75 -13.65 -19.16
CA VAL A 9 17.96 -12.63 -18.14
C VAL A 9 17.39 -11.28 -18.57
N GLY A 10 17.48 -10.94 -19.87
CA GLY A 10 17.06 -9.65 -20.41
C GLY A 10 15.57 -9.39 -20.39
N GLY A 11 14.76 -10.44 -20.40
CA GLY A 11 13.30 -10.36 -20.30
C GLY A 11 12.83 -10.39 -18.86
N CYS A 12 12.59 -9.22 -18.26
CA CYS A 12 12.03 -9.10 -16.91
C CYS A 12 10.87 -8.10 -16.92
N PHE A 13 9.72 -8.51 -16.40
CA PHE A 13 8.58 -7.64 -16.11
C PHE A 13 8.60 -7.23 -14.65
N TRP A 14 8.43 -5.96 -14.39
CA TRP A 14 8.00 -5.47 -13.08
C TRP A 14 6.48 -5.53 -13.06
N PHE A 15 5.95 -6.56 -12.43
CA PHE A 15 4.54 -6.92 -12.50
C PHE A 15 3.82 -6.53 -11.22
N GLY A 16 2.80 -5.71 -11.34
CA GLY A 16 1.88 -5.34 -10.26
C GLY A 16 0.46 -5.81 -10.57
N VAL A 17 -0.36 -5.88 -9.55
CA VAL A 17 -1.79 -6.23 -9.64
C VAL A 17 -2.62 -5.15 -8.97
N ASP A 18 -3.85 -4.94 -9.44
CA ASP A 18 -4.80 -3.96 -8.96
C ASP A 18 -4.41 -2.51 -9.33
N ASP A 19 -4.54 -1.54 -8.42
CA ASP A 19 -4.27 -0.13 -8.64
C ASP A 19 -2.77 0.17 -8.79
N ALA A 20 -2.36 0.57 -9.99
CA ALA A 20 -0.96 0.83 -10.32
C ALA A 20 -0.29 1.91 -9.44
N ASN A 21 -1.07 2.81 -8.80
CA ASN A 21 -0.51 3.85 -7.96
C ASN A 21 -0.13 3.37 -6.56
N THR A 22 -0.86 2.40 -6.03
CA THR A 22 -0.68 1.87 -4.67
C THR A 22 -0.15 0.44 -4.63
N ALA A 23 -0.17 -0.27 -5.76
CA ALA A 23 0.37 -1.63 -5.86
C ALA A 23 1.88 -1.65 -5.82
N VAL A 24 2.45 -2.73 -5.29
CA VAL A 24 3.87 -3.01 -5.37
C VAL A 24 4.19 -3.81 -6.63
N PHE A 25 5.28 -3.43 -7.29
CA PHE A 25 5.77 -4.13 -8.47
C PHE A 25 6.86 -5.13 -8.10
N VAL A 26 6.75 -6.34 -8.65
CA VAL A 26 7.71 -7.42 -8.41
C VAL A 26 8.40 -7.86 -9.71
N PRO A 27 9.71 -8.14 -9.69
CA PRO A 27 10.44 -8.57 -10.86
C PRO A 27 10.10 -10.03 -11.21
N MET A 28 9.54 -10.23 -12.40
CA MET A 28 9.24 -11.55 -12.94
C MET A 28 9.97 -11.73 -14.27
N TYR A 29 10.88 -12.70 -14.32
CA TYR A 29 11.60 -13.03 -15.55
C TYR A 29 10.75 -13.85 -16.49
N CYS A 30 10.88 -13.61 -17.81
CA CYS A 30 10.13 -14.36 -18.82
C CYS A 30 10.55 -15.84 -18.91
N SER A 31 11.75 -16.17 -18.42
CA SER A 31 12.34 -17.52 -18.42
C SER A 31 11.94 -18.39 -17.23
N ILE A 32 11.18 -17.84 -16.25
CA ILE A 32 10.81 -18.61 -15.05
C ILE A 32 9.90 -19.77 -15.40
N THR A 33 10.05 -20.86 -14.66
CA THR A 33 9.25 -22.09 -14.80
C THR A 33 8.09 -22.20 -13.83
N GLN A 34 8.06 -21.31 -12.84
CA GLN A 34 6.99 -21.19 -11.85
C GLN A 34 6.70 -19.72 -11.55
N VAL A 35 5.43 -19.39 -11.36
CA VAL A 35 5.01 -18.08 -10.86
C VAL A 35 4.87 -18.14 -9.33
N PRO A 36 5.00 -17.00 -8.62
CA PRO A 36 4.71 -16.96 -7.19
C PRO A 36 3.29 -17.47 -6.91
N GLU A 37 3.11 -18.28 -5.88
CA GLU A 37 1.80 -18.84 -5.53
C GLU A 37 0.75 -17.75 -5.32
N SER A 38 1.15 -16.61 -4.74
CA SER A 38 0.26 -15.45 -4.53
C SER A 38 -0.23 -14.78 -5.82
N TYR A 39 0.43 -15.02 -6.95
CA TYR A 39 0.08 -14.51 -8.28
C TYR A 39 -0.48 -15.59 -9.20
N ARG A 40 -0.62 -16.83 -8.71
CA ARG A 40 -1.05 -17.95 -9.53
C ARG A 40 -2.52 -17.80 -9.94
N GLN A 41 -2.80 -18.03 -11.22
CA GLN A 41 -4.18 -18.09 -11.71
C GLN A 41 -4.97 -19.17 -10.95
N GLY A 42 -6.20 -18.84 -10.56
CA GLY A 42 -7.07 -19.73 -9.79
C GLY A 42 -6.78 -19.78 -8.28
N LYS A 43 -5.81 -18.97 -7.77
CA LYS A 43 -5.60 -18.83 -6.33
C LYS A 43 -6.80 -18.19 -5.63
N ALA A 44 -7.40 -17.20 -6.27
CA ALA A 44 -8.65 -16.55 -5.86
C ALA A 44 -9.35 -15.95 -7.08
N ASP A 45 -10.58 -15.49 -6.92
CA ASP A 45 -11.37 -14.76 -7.91
C ASP A 45 -12.07 -13.56 -7.26
N MET A 46 -12.91 -12.85 -8.03
CA MET A 46 -13.61 -11.63 -7.54
C MET A 46 -14.62 -11.91 -6.42
N TYR A 47 -15.00 -13.16 -6.21
CA TYR A 47 -16.00 -13.58 -5.22
C TYR A 47 -15.39 -14.42 -4.09
N THR A 48 -14.11 -14.77 -4.21
CA THR A 48 -13.42 -15.65 -3.26
C THR A 48 -12.22 -14.94 -2.67
N LEU A 49 -12.38 -14.44 -1.44
CA LEU A 49 -11.30 -13.77 -0.71
C LEU A 49 -10.23 -14.77 -0.27
N ASP A 50 -8.97 -14.47 -0.60
CA ASP A 50 -7.80 -15.16 -0.07
C ASP A 50 -6.70 -14.15 0.29
N TRP A 51 -6.37 -14.05 1.57
CA TRP A 51 -5.34 -13.15 2.09
C TRP A 51 -3.90 -13.54 1.71
N GLU A 52 -3.71 -14.62 1.00
CA GLU A 52 -2.43 -15.01 0.40
C GLU A 52 -2.38 -14.71 -1.11
N CYS A 53 -3.48 -14.22 -1.68
CA CYS A 53 -3.55 -13.77 -3.06
C CYS A 53 -3.10 -12.31 -3.17
N ALA A 54 -2.12 -12.06 -4.05
CA ALA A 54 -1.55 -10.73 -4.25
C ALA A 54 -2.62 -9.70 -4.67
N PHE A 55 -3.57 -10.09 -5.53
CA PHE A 55 -4.67 -9.22 -5.95
C PHE A 55 -5.47 -8.73 -4.73
N TRP A 56 -5.93 -9.63 -3.86
CA TRP A 56 -6.75 -9.25 -2.72
C TRP A 56 -6.01 -8.38 -1.72
N VAL A 57 -4.73 -8.66 -1.50
CA VAL A 57 -3.89 -7.89 -0.58
C VAL A 57 -3.63 -6.47 -1.10
N ASN A 58 -3.29 -6.32 -2.39
CA ASN A 58 -3.09 -5.02 -3.01
C ASN A 58 -4.40 -4.22 -3.09
N ASN A 59 -5.50 -4.87 -3.50
CA ASN A 59 -6.82 -4.27 -3.53
C ASN A 59 -7.27 -3.77 -2.15
N TRP A 60 -7.00 -4.51 -1.08
CA TRP A 60 -7.31 -4.07 0.27
C TRP A 60 -6.55 -2.80 0.67
N VAL A 61 -5.26 -2.72 0.36
CA VAL A 61 -4.45 -1.50 0.60
C VAL A 61 -5.00 -0.33 -0.20
N ALA A 62 -5.29 -0.52 -1.49
CA ALA A 62 -5.85 0.49 -2.36
C ALA A 62 -7.21 1.00 -1.86
N ASN A 63 -8.12 0.10 -1.51
CA ASN A 63 -9.46 0.46 -1.03
C ASN A 63 -9.44 1.25 0.28
N GLN A 64 -8.52 0.96 1.19
CA GLN A 64 -8.34 1.81 2.37
C GLN A 64 -7.91 3.23 1.98
N ALA A 65 -6.97 3.35 1.05
CA ALA A 65 -6.46 4.65 0.61
C ALA A 65 -7.51 5.49 -0.14
N TYR A 66 -8.44 4.91 -0.89
CA TYR A 66 -9.46 5.66 -1.64
C TYR A 66 -10.27 6.62 -0.79
N HIS A 67 -10.53 6.29 0.46
CA HIS A 67 -11.31 7.15 1.35
C HIS A 67 -10.49 8.30 1.94
N ARG A 68 -9.17 8.16 2.06
CA ARG A 68 -8.28 9.10 2.77
C ARG A 68 -6.90 9.15 2.15
N TYR A 69 -6.85 9.24 0.84
CA TYR A 69 -5.64 9.13 0.04
C TYR A 69 -4.50 10.03 0.53
N SER A 70 -4.75 11.33 0.72
CA SER A 70 -3.72 12.29 1.13
C SER A 70 -3.05 11.97 2.48
N GLN A 71 -3.75 11.23 3.34
CA GLN A 71 -3.24 10.86 4.65
C GLN A 71 -2.48 9.52 4.63
N MET A 72 -2.91 8.57 3.77
CA MET A 72 -2.38 7.22 3.75
C MET A 72 -1.26 7.02 2.73
N ILE A 73 -1.25 7.79 1.63
CA ILE A 73 -0.32 7.56 0.52
C ILE A 73 1.15 7.64 0.94
N GLY A 74 1.49 8.48 1.92
CA GLY A 74 2.84 8.58 2.45
C GLY A 74 3.34 7.28 3.08
N ASP A 75 2.49 6.62 3.86
CA ASP A 75 2.82 5.32 4.48
C ASP A 75 2.92 4.21 3.43
N ILE A 76 2.01 4.20 2.45
CA ILE A 76 2.04 3.24 1.34
C ILE A 76 3.32 3.39 0.53
N ARG A 77 3.66 4.61 0.09
CA ARG A 77 4.88 4.89 -0.69
C ARG A 77 6.16 4.50 0.03
N LYS A 78 6.20 4.70 1.33
CA LYS A 78 7.35 4.29 2.15
C LYS A 78 7.58 2.78 2.09
N VAL A 79 6.53 1.97 2.20
CA VAL A 79 6.64 0.51 2.16
C VAL A 79 6.87 0.02 0.73
N GLN A 80 6.12 0.56 -0.24
CA GLN A 80 6.28 0.29 -1.67
C GLN A 80 7.73 0.52 -2.11
N GLY A 81 8.26 1.72 -1.89
CA GLY A 81 9.63 2.06 -2.26
C GLY A 81 10.68 1.17 -1.58
N ALA A 82 10.51 0.88 -0.28
CA ALA A 82 11.45 0.00 0.42
C ALA A 82 11.45 -1.45 -0.11
N ILE A 83 10.35 -1.93 -0.66
CA ILE A 83 10.27 -3.26 -1.29
C ILE A 83 10.92 -3.21 -2.66
N GLU A 84 10.51 -2.27 -3.51
CA GLU A 84 10.98 -2.14 -4.88
C GLU A 84 12.47 -1.80 -4.96
N ASP A 85 12.98 -0.91 -4.11
CA ASP A 85 14.41 -0.60 -3.99
C ASP A 85 15.24 -1.82 -3.60
N ASN A 86 14.71 -2.65 -2.69
CA ASN A 86 15.37 -3.90 -2.30
C ASN A 86 15.44 -4.87 -3.48
N PHE A 87 14.35 -5.03 -4.24
CA PHE A 87 14.36 -5.87 -5.43
C PHE A 87 15.31 -5.36 -6.50
N ALA A 88 15.34 -4.05 -6.76
CA ALA A 88 16.24 -3.44 -7.71
C ALA A 88 17.73 -3.69 -7.35
N LYS A 89 18.08 -3.62 -6.07
CA LYS A 89 19.43 -3.93 -5.59
C LYS A 89 19.79 -5.40 -5.76
N GLN A 90 18.89 -6.30 -5.43
CA GLN A 90 19.10 -7.74 -5.57
C GLN A 90 19.17 -8.15 -7.05
N GLN A 91 18.36 -7.52 -7.89
CA GLN A 91 18.26 -7.84 -9.31
C GLN A 91 19.63 -7.81 -10.01
N SER A 92 20.44 -6.80 -9.75
CA SER A 92 21.77 -6.69 -10.38
C SER A 92 22.70 -7.85 -10.03
N VAL A 93 22.64 -8.33 -8.80
CA VAL A 93 23.44 -9.47 -8.30
C VAL A 93 22.94 -10.78 -8.94
N ILE A 94 21.64 -11.00 -8.89
CA ILE A 94 21.00 -12.20 -9.44
C ILE A 94 21.24 -12.31 -10.96
N GLU A 95 21.16 -11.19 -11.69
CA GLU A 95 21.39 -11.16 -13.12
C GLU A 95 22.84 -11.46 -13.50
N ALA A 96 23.81 -10.95 -12.73
CA ALA A 96 25.21 -11.27 -12.94
C ALA A 96 25.49 -12.76 -12.70
N GLU A 97 24.93 -13.32 -11.63
CA GLU A 97 25.06 -14.74 -11.32
C GLU A 97 24.38 -15.62 -12.38
N ALA A 98 23.14 -15.30 -12.75
CA ALA A 98 22.40 -16.02 -13.79
C ALA A 98 23.14 -15.99 -15.13
N THR A 99 23.69 -14.83 -15.53
CA THR A 99 24.48 -14.69 -16.77
C THR A 99 25.73 -15.57 -16.73
N SER A 100 26.41 -15.66 -15.59
CA SER A 100 27.56 -16.56 -15.42
C SER A 100 27.15 -18.03 -15.53
N LEU A 101 26.04 -18.42 -14.89
CA LEU A 101 25.55 -19.79 -14.94
C LEU A 101 25.08 -20.21 -16.32
N LEU A 102 24.60 -19.30 -17.17
CA LEU A 102 24.21 -19.62 -18.55
C LEU A 102 25.37 -20.18 -19.40
N THR A 103 26.61 -19.90 -19.04
CA THR A 103 27.79 -20.43 -19.75
C THR A 103 28.08 -21.88 -19.40
N THR A 104 27.58 -22.42 -18.29
CA THR A 104 27.90 -23.74 -17.77
C THR A 104 26.69 -24.62 -17.51
N ASP A 105 25.61 -24.04 -16.94
CA ASP A 105 24.38 -24.75 -16.59
C ASP A 105 23.16 -23.80 -16.75
N ARG A 106 22.57 -23.85 -17.94
CA ARG A 106 21.38 -23.05 -18.29
C ARG A 106 20.20 -23.32 -17.35
N ASP A 107 20.01 -24.57 -16.93
CA ASP A 107 18.90 -24.93 -16.05
C ASP A 107 19.11 -24.37 -14.64
N ALA A 108 20.35 -24.32 -14.16
CA ALA A 108 20.68 -23.67 -12.90
C ALA A 108 20.37 -22.15 -12.95
N ALA A 109 20.71 -21.49 -14.06
CA ALA A 109 20.39 -20.08 -14.27
C ALA A 109 18.86 -19.84 -14.21
N ILE A 110 18.07 -20.65 -14.91
CA ILE A 110 16.62 -20.55 -14.91
C ILE A 110 16.04 -20.84 -13.52
N ARG A 111 16.56 -21.82 -12.80
CA ARG A 111 16.17 -22.10 -11.40
C ARG A 111 16.46 -20.90 -10.51
N LEU A 112 17.61 -20.26 -10.64
CA LEU A 112 17.97 -19.07 -9.87
C LEU A 112 16.97 -17.93 -10.11
N LEU A 113 16.68 -17.60 -11.38
CA LEU A 113 15.72 -16.57 -11.76
C LEU A 113 14.28 -16.90 -11.29
N THR A 114 13.90 -18.18 -11.37
CA THR A 114 12.60 -18.66 -10.91
C THR A 114 12.47 -18.46 -9.39
N ASN A 115 13.46 -18.94 -8.62
CA ASN A 115 13.47 -18.81 -7.17
C ASN A 115 13.43 -17.34 -6.73
N TYR A 116 14.19 -16.49 -7.40
CA TYR A 116 14.18 -15.05 -7.11
C TYR A 116 12.79 -14.44 -7.34
N SER A 117 12.17 -14.65 -8.52
CA SER A 117 10.84 -14.10 -8.83
C SER A 117 9.76 -14.65 -7.90
N VAL A 118 9.80 -15.96 -7.59
CA VAL A 118 8.85 -16.58 -6.65
C VAL A 118 8.97 -15.98 -5.26
N ASN A 119 10.19 -15.86 -4.74
CA ASN A 119 10.42 -15.30 -3.41
C ASN A 119 10.06 -13.81 -3.36
N ALA A 120 10.35 -13.04 -4.40
CA ALA A 120 9.98 -11.63 -4.49
C ALA A 120 8.46 -11.43 -4.43
N GLY A 121 7.68 -12.22 -5.18
CA GLY A 121 6.23 -12.15 -5.17
C GLY A 121 5.61 -12.53 -3.82
N GLN A 122 6.15 -13.56 -3.18
CA GLN A 122 5.69 -13.99 -1.85
C GLN A 122 6.03 -12.97 -0.76
N ASP A 123 7.27 -12.43 -0.75
CA ASP A 123 7.68 -11.40 0.20
C ASP A 123 6.85 -10.13 0.04
N ALA A 124 6.66 -9.67 -1.20
CA ALA A 124 5.83 -8.51 -1.49
C ALA A 124 4.40 -8.66 -0.95
N THR A 125 3.76 -9.81 -1.24
CA THR A 125 2.40 -10.10 -0.76
C THR A 125 2.32 -10.11 0.75
N ALA A 126 3.27 -10.76 1.43
CA ALA A 126 3.31 -10.84 2.89
C ALA A 126 3.52 -9.46 3.54
N ARG A 127 4.41 -8.64 2.97
CA ARG A 127 4.69 -7.28 3.46
C ARG A 127 3.52 -6.34 3.21
N TYR A 128 2.84 -6.45 2.07
CA TYR A 128 1.65 -5.66 1.78
C TYR A 128 0.46 -6.04 2.64
N LYS A 129 0.30 -7.32 3.00
CA LYS A 129 -0.69 -7.74 4.00
C LYS A 129 -0.45 -7.03 5.33
N LYS A 130 0.80 -7.01 5.80
CA LYS A 130 1.16 -6.26 7.02
C LYS A 130 0.93 -4.75 6.88
N LEU A 131 1.18 -4.18 5.71
CA LEU A 131 0.86 -2.78 5.43
C LEU A 131 -0.64 -2.53 5.56
N GLY A 132 -1.49 -3.39 4.98
CA GLY A 132 -2.94 -3.28 5.11
C GLY A 132 -3.41 -3.35 6.57
N GLU A 133 -2.88 -4.28 7.37
CA GLU A 133 -3.13 -4.38 8.81
C GLU A 133 -2.71 -3.09 9.56
N TYR A 134 -1.54 -2.56 9.22
CA TYR A 134 -1.03 -1.31 9.80
C TYR A 134 -1.91 -0.11 9.45
N LEU A 135 -2.29 0.04 8.18
CA LEU A 135 -3.16 1.13 7.74
C LEU A 135 -4.53 1.05 8.41
N PHE A 136 -5.09 -0.15 8.48
CA PHE A 136 -6.35 -0.39 9.16
C PHE A 136 -6.31 0.07 10.62
N VAL A 137 -5.27 -0.30 11.36
CA VAL A 137 -5.10 0.12 12.77
C VAL A 137 -4.85 1.62 12.86
N LYS A 138 -3.93 2.18 12.06
CA LYS A 138 -3.50 3.59 12.15
C LYS A 138 -4.64 4.57 11.89
N TYR A 139 -5.50 4.22 10.93
CA TYR A 139 -6.53 5.12 10.40
C TYR A 139 -7.97 4.71 10.74
N LEU A 140 -8.14 3.75 11.64
CA LEU A 140 -9.46 3.27 12.05
C LEU A 140 -10.33 4.41 12.61
N ASP A 141 -11.62 4.39 12.29
CA ASP A 141 -12.65 5.33 12.77
C ASP A 141 -12.36 6.80 12.41
N GLY A 142 -11.68 7.04 11.30
CA GLY A 142 -11.35 8.40 10.88
C GLY A 142 -10.25 9.08 11.71
N ASN A 143 -9.66 8.36 12.65
CA ASN A 143 -8.57 8.84 13.50
C ASN A 143 -7.21 8.59 12.86
N ILE A 144 -6.17 9.28 13.37
CA ILE A 144 -4.78 8.98 13.08
C ILE A 144 -4.08 8.65 14.39
N LYS A 145 -3.69 7.37 14.56
CA LYS A 145 -2.92 6.94 15.73
C LYS A 145 -1.53 7.54 15.65
N LYS A 146 -1.08 8.09 16.78
CA LYS A 146 0.25 8.69 16.91
C LYS A 146 1.31 7.60 16.97
N GLU A 147 2.47 7.90 16.39
CA GLU A 147 3.62 7.02 16.39
C GLU A 147 4.82 7.71 17.03
N GLU A 148 5.68 6.91 17.63
CA GLU A 148 6.95 7.31 18.21
C GLU A 148 7.94 6.14 18.04
N ASN A 149 9.12 6.43 17.46
CA ASN A 149 10.16 5.42 17.18
C ASN A 149 9.65 4.19 16.39
N GLY A 150 8.76 4.40 15.41
CA GLY A 150 8.22 3.35 14.55
C GLY A 150 7.19 2.42 15.21
N LYS A 151 6.66 2.81 16.38
CA LYS A 151 5.61 2.08 17.09
C LYS A 151 4.45 3.01 17.43
N PHE A 152 3.25 2.46 17.55
CA PHE A 152 2.11 3.22 18.06
C PHE A 152 2.38 3.72 19.48
N LYS A 153 2.19 5.03 19.66
CA LYS A 153 2.50 5.71 20.92
C LYS A 153 1.59 5.22 22.05
N ARG A 154 2.22 4.97 23.19
CA ARG A 154 1.55 4.65 24.44
C ARG A 154 1.91 5.71 25.49
N ASN A 155 1.03 5.92 26.45
CA ASN A 155 1.31 6.76 27.61
C ASN A 155 2.20 6.03 28.64
N GLU A 156 2.51 6.71 29.72
CA GLU A 156 3.36 6.20 30.82
C GLU A 156 2.81 4.92 31.48
N HIS A 157 1.50 4.68 31.38
CA HIS A 157 0.83 3.47 31.91
C HIS A 157 0.73 2.34 30.86
N GLY A 158 1.34 2.49 29.67
CA GLY A 158 1.31 1.49 28.61
C GLY A 158 -0.03 1.43 27.84
N THR A 159 -0.99 2.32 28.11
CA THR A 159 -2.22 2.39 27.31
C THR A 159 -2.03 3.22 26.04
N PRO A 160 -2.81 2.97 24.97
CA PRO A 160 -2.71 3.74 23.73
C PRO A 160 -2.86 5.24 23.99
N ALA A 161 -1.98 6.06 23.40
CA ALA A 161 -2.13 7.51 23.42
C ALA A 161 -3.35 7.94 22.60
N SER A 162 -4.01 9.02 23.01
CA SER A 162 -5.14 9.56 22.27
C SER A 162 -4.75 9.87 20.81
N PRO A 163 -5.54 9.41 19.83
CA PRO A 163 -5.27 9.67 18.42
C PRO A 163 -5.47 11.15 18.08
N THR A 164 -5.05 11.52 16.88
CA THR A 164 -5.39 12.80 16.27
C THR A 164 -6.67 12.62 15.45
N PHE A 165 -7.62 13.51 15.64
CA PHE A 165 -8.80 13.57 14.78
C PHE A 165 -8.44 14.44 13.57
N ALA A 166 -8.37 13.83 12.40
CA ALA A 166 -8.18 14.57 11.18
C ALA A 166 -9.56 15.08 10.73
N GLY A 167 -9.82 16.34 10.94
CA GLY A 167 -10.93 17.05 10.32
C GLY A 167 -10.68 17.26 8.82
N TYR A 168 -11.57 17.99 8.19
CA TYR A 168 -11.34 18.50 6.84
C TYR A 168 -10.36 19.68 6.87
N THR A 169 -9.80 20.05 5.71
CA THR A 169 -8.92 21.22 5.61
C THR A 169 -9.69 22.52 5.86
N GLN A 170 -8.99 23.57 6.29
CA GLN A 170 -9.60 24.90 6.46
C GLN A 170 -10.24 25.41 5.16
N GLU A 171 -9.63 25.11 4.02
CA GLU A 171 -10.16 25.45 2.71
C GLU A 171 -11.53 24.82 2.44
N TYR A 172 -11.71 23.55 2.87
CA TYR A 172 -13.01 22.89 2.76
C TYR A 172 -14.06 23.56 3.65
N TYR A 173 -13.72 23.90 4.89
CA TYR A 173 -14.63 24.63 5.77
C TYR A 173 -14.95 26.03 5.22
N ASP A 174 -13.95 26.71 4.70
CA ASP A 174 -14.13 28.02 4.06
C ASP A 174 -15.05 27.94 2.82
N MET A 175 -14.91 26.88 2.03
CA MET A 175 -15.80 26.63 0.88
C MET A 175 -17.25 26.41 1.33
N LEU A 176 -17.47 25.64 2.41
CA LEU A 176 -18.80 25.42 2.96
C LEU A 176 -19.44 26.71 3.50
N ILE A 177 -18.64 27.54 4.17
CA ILE A 177 -19.10 28.78 4.79
C ILE A 177 -19.31 29.90 3.76
N LYS A 178 -18.40 30.02 2.78
CA LYS A 178 -18.40 31.09 1.77
C LYS A 178 -19.15 30.73 0.49
N GLY A 179 -19.56 29.47 0.32
CA GLY A 179 -20.30 29.01 -0.84
C GLY A 179 -21.66 29.69 -1.02
N PRO A 180 -22.21 29.76 -2.25
CA PRO A 180 -23.44 30.52 -2.55
C PRO A 180 -24.68 30.10 -1.73
N ASN A 181 -24.62 28.95 -1.07
CA ASN A 181 -25.67 28.46 -0.16
C ASN A 181 -25.13 28.15 1.25
N GLY A 182 -23.87 28.52 1.56
CA GLY A 182 -23.17 27.97 2.74
C GLY A 182 -23.46 28.73 4.04
N GLY A 183 -23.37 30.04 4.02
CA GLY A 183 -23.37 30.84 5.23
C GLY A 183 -24.64 30.71 6.09
N ASP A 184 -25.80 30.71 5.46
CA ASP A 184 -27.08 30.69 6.19
C ASP A 184 -27.48 29.29 6.65
N ARG A 185 -27.03 28.24 5.99
CA ARG A 185 -27.29 26.85 6.40
C ARG A 185 -26.57 26.43 7.68
N LEU A 186 -25.47 27.09 8.01
CA LEU A 186 -24.66 26.79 9.17
C LEU A 186 -24.88 27.78 10.32
N LYS A 187 -25.74 28.79 10.15
CA LYS A 187 -26.19 29.64 11.25
C LYS A 187 -27.09 28.83 12.15
N VAL A 188 -26.61 28.56 13.33
CA VAL A 188 -27.46 28.07 14.41
C VAL A 188 -28.34 29.27 14.79
N GLU A 189 -29.62 29.26 14.44
CA GLU A 189 -30.56 30.19 14.97
C GLU A 189 -30.63 29.97 16.50
N GLU A 190 -30.40 31.02 17.26
CA GLU A 190 -30.57 30.92 18.70
C GLU A 190 -31.98 30.45 18.99
N PRO A 191 -32.17 29.45 19.84
CA PRO A 191 -33.52 28.93 20.17
C PRO A 191 -34.37 30.07 20.72
N VAL A 192 -35.54 30.27 20.14
CA VAL A 192 -36.51 31.35 20.52
C VAL A 192 -36.81 31.39 22.02
N TRP A 193 -36.61 30.29 22.74
CA TRP A 193 -36.80 30.24 24.20
C TRP A 193 -35.68 30.90 25.02
N LEU A 194 -34.52 31.22 24.40
CA LEU A 194 -33.49 32.00 25.10
C LEU A 194 -33.86 33.49 25.20
N ASP A 195 -34.67 33.99 24.28
CA ASP A 195 -35.11 35.39 24.28
C ASP A 195 -36.18 35.69 25.34
N ALA A 196 -36.78 34.67 25.96
CA ALA A 196 -37.86 34.84 26.93
C ALA A 196 -37.37 35.13 28.37
N LYS A 197 -36.06 35.01 28.65
CA LYS A 197 -35.50 35.21 29.99
C LYS A 197 -34.98 36.62 30.27
N ASP A 198 -34.78 37.45 29.27
CA ASP A 198 -34.23 38.80 29.42
C ASP A 198 -35.28 39.91 29.36
N LYS A 199 -36.57 39.57 29.49
CA LYS A 199 -37.66 40.55 29.48
C LYS A 199 -38.44 40.62 30.84
N ASN A 200 -37.73 40.44 31.94
CA ASN A 200 -38.33 40.77 33.26
C ASN A 200 -37.34 41.62 34.06
#